data_61d994e4d74465976d1e553b27b10fe7
#
_entry.id   61d994e4d74465976d1e553b27b10fe7
#
_cell.length_a   1.000
_cell.length_b   1.000
_cell.length_c   1.000
_cell.angle_alpha   90.00
_cell.angle_beta   90.00
_cell.angle_gamma   90.00
#
_symmetry.space_group_name_H-M   'P 1'
#
loop_
_entity.id
_entity.type
_entity.pdbx_description
1 polymer ?
#
loop_
_entity_poly.entity_id
_entity_poly.type
_entity_poly.pdbx_seq_one_letter_code
_entity_poly.pdbx_strand_id
1 'polypeptide(L)'
;GAVCGSLLVFMLAGWAGESLYHVGATGHGDHAEGELTQAYTIDTGEAAPAEAEGETIDVAALIAAGDAAAGEAVFKKCGACHKLDGSDGVGPHLNGVVNRGKGAVPGFGYSEALLAMSADTWTPENIFAFVENPKGYMPGTKMAFAGLPKPEDRANVVAYLAANP
;
A
#
# COMPACT_ATOMS: atom_id res chain seq x y z
N GLY A 1 58.47 21.33 15.38
CA GLY A 1 57.83 21.48 14.03
C GLY A 1 56.84 20.41 13.68
N ALA A 2 57.07 19.12 14.06
CA ALA A 2 56.23 17.99 13.62
C ALA A 2 54.81 17.98 14.23
N VAL A 3 54.65 18.35 15.50
CA VAL A 3 53.37 18.39 16.21
C VAL A 3 52.44 19.47 15.67
N CYS A 4 52.96 20.64 15.36
CA CYS A 4 52.15 21.73 14.77
C CYS A 4 51.71 21.41 13.33
N GLY A 5 52.54 20.69 12.54
CA GLY A 5 52.18 20.27 11.18
C GLY A 5 51.08 19.21 11.18
N SER A 6 51.10 18.23 12.09
CA SER A 6 50.05 17.22 12.19
C SER A 6 48.72 17.80 12.63
N LEU A 7 48.71 18.72 13.58
CA LEU A 7 47.50 19.43 14.01
C LEU A 7 46.86 20.24 12.88
N LEU A 8 47.68 20.91 12.05
CA LEU A 8 47.17 21.68 10.92
C LEU A 8 46.56 20.80 9.85
N VAL A 9 47.18 19.65 9.57
CA VAL A 9 46.61 18.65 8.62
C VAL A 9 45.26 18.10 9.12
N PHE A 10 45.15 17.79 10.43
CA PHE A 10 43.88 17.33 11.02
C PHE A 10 42.77 18.39 10.94
N MET A 11 43.11 19.66 11.23
CA MET A 11 42.13 20.76 11.12
C MET A 11 41.69 21.00 9.69
N LEU A 12 42.59 20.95 8.71
CA LEU A 12 42.25 21.10 7.30
C LEU A 12 41.42 19.91 6.75
N ALA A 13 41.76 18.69 7.19
CA ALA A 13 40.98 17.51 6.80
C ALA A 13 39.57 17.53 7.44
N GLY A 14 39.43 17.99 8.67
CA GLY A 14 38.12 18.21 9.30
C GLY A 14 37.28 19.24 8.57
N TRP A 15 37.87 20.38 8.24
CA TRP A 15 37.18 21.45 7.48
C TRP A 15 36.78 21.00 6.07
N ALA A 16 37.65 20.29 5.36
CA ALA A 16 37.34 19.73 4.05
C ALA A 16 36.26 18.63 4.14
N GLY A 17 36.29 17.81 5.20
CA GLY A 17 35.26 16.81 5.46
C GLY A 17 33.89 17.44 5.72
N GLU A 18 33.83 18.49 6.51
CA GLU A 18 32.60 19.23 6.79
C GLU A 18 32.06 19.94 5.54
N SER A 19 32.92 20.46 4.67
CA SER A 19 32.54 21.10 3.40
C SER A 19 32.03 20.12 2.36
N LEU A 20 32.53 18.86 2.33
CA LEU A 20 32.15 17.82 1.37
C LEU A 20 30.98 16.95 1.84
N TYR A 21 30.84 16.78 3.16
CA TYR A 21 29.80 15.95 3.78
C TYR A 21 28.96 16.77 4.77
N HIS A 22 28.39 17.86 4.27
CA HIS A 22 27.49 18.69 5.08
C HIS A 22 26.19 17.92 5.36
N VAL A 23 26.18 17.17 6.46
CA VAL A 23 24.99 16.53 7.03
C VAL A 23 24.53 17.41 8.19
N GLY A 24 23.98 18.57 7.89
CA GLY A 24 23.51 19.47 8.93
C GLY A 24 22.74 20.64 8.36
N ALA A 25 21.65 20.96 8.99
CA ALA A 25 20.70 22.00 8.62
C ALA A 25 21.37 23.33 8.25
N THR A 26 21.13 23.82 7.04
CA THR A 26 21.40 25.19 6.65
C THR A 26 20.43 26.12 7.37
N GLY A 27 20.90 26.75 8.42
CA GLY A 27 20.17 27.79 9.12
C GLY A 27 21.15 28.70 9.83
N HIS A 28 21.49 29.83 9.21
CA HIS A 28 22.16 30.95 9.88
C HIS A 28 21.20 31.60 10.87
N GLY A 29 21.56 31.66 12.12
CA GLY A 29 20.90 32.51 13.11
C GLY A 29 21.12 32.02 14.53
N ASP A 30 21.95 32.79 15.30
CA ASP A 30 22.06 32.92 16.75
C ASP A 30 21.51 31.84 17.70
N HIS A 31 22.45 31.33 18.50
CA HIS A 31 22.38 30.82 19.86
C HIS A 31 20.99 30.63 20.49
N ALA A 32 20.52 29.36 20.54
CA ALA A 32 19.85 28.75 21.68
C ALA A 32 19.70 27.26 21.44
N GLU A 33 20.13 26.46 22.36
CA GLU A 33 19.85 25.05 22.69
C GLU A 33 19.18 24.17 21.60
N GLY A 34 19.96 23.18 21.16
CA GLY A 34 19.69 22.25 20.10
C GLY A 34 18.34 21.53 20.15
N GLU A 35 17.42 21.98 19.36
CA GLU A 35 16.29 21.18 18.92
C GLU A 35 16.59 20.71 17.50
N LEU A 36 16.88 19.42 17.37
CA LEU A 36 17.02 18.77 16.08
C LEU A 36 15.63 18.72 15.44
N THR A 37 15.34 19.66 14.57
CA THR A 37 14.14 19.59 13.71
C THR A 37 14.30 18.40 12.79
N GLN A 38 13.59 17.32 13.08
CA GLN A 38 13.47 16.16 12.21
C GLN A 38 12.75 16.62 10.93
N ALA A 39 13.34 16.32 9.79
CA ALA A 39 12.75 16.61 8.47
C ALA A 39 11.48 15.77 8.19
N TYR A 40 11.13 14.86 9.09
CA TYR A 40 9.94 14.01 9.02
C TYR A 40 9.47 13.69 10.44
N THR A 41 8.38 14.28 10.88
CA THR A 41 7.69 13.93 12.11
C THR A 41 6.81 12.72 11.84
N ILE A 42 7.17 11.56 12.42
CA ILE A 42 6.23 10.44 12.54
C ILE A 42 5.37 10.77 13.76
N ASP A 43 4.15 11.19 13.54
CA ASP A 43 3.18 11.42 14.59
C ASP A 43 2.73 10.07 15.15
N THR A 44 3.29 9.69 16.31
CA THR A 44 2.80 8.60 17.15
C THR A 44 2.06 9.22 18.32
N GLY A 45 1.00 9.95 18.07
CA GLY A 45 0.26 10.68 19.08
C GLY A 45 -1.22 10.45 18.97
N GLU A 46 -1.77 10.06 20.04
CA GLU A 46 -3.12 10.20 20.57
C GLU A 46 -4.02 11.18 19.81
N ALA A 47 -5.19 10.64 19.43
CA ALA A 47 -6.27 11.24 18.70
C ALA A 47 -6.61 12.70 19.02
N ALA A 48 -6.55 13.55 18.01
CA ALA A 48 -7.52 14.60 17.77
C ALA A 48 -7.75 14.66 16.25
N PRO A 49 -8.99 14.80 15.77
CA PRO A 49 -9.30 14.74 14.35
C PRO A 49 -8.79 16.00 13.67
N ALA A 50 -7.64 15.92 13.00
CA ALA A 50 -7.30 16.89 11.98
C ALA A 50 -8.07 16.50 10.73
N GLU A 51 -9.12 17.23 10.44
CA GLU A 51 -9.79 17.27 9.15
C GLU A 51 -8.75 17.61 8.07
N ALA A 52 -8.12 16.57 7.51
CA ALA A 52 -7.63 16.67 6.17
C ALA A 52 -8.88 16.62 5.29
N GLU A 53 -9.28 17.73 4.70
CA GLU A 53 -10.18 17.80 3.55
C GLU A 53 -9.49 17.10 2.35
N GLY A 54 -9.29 15.78 2.46
CA GLY A 54 -9.26 14.89 1.34
C GLY A 54 -10.71 14.59 1.04
N GLU A 55 -11.17 14.83 -0.18
CA GLU A 55 -12.44 14.34 -0.66
C GLU A 55 -12.59 12.90 -0.18
N THR A 56 -13.48 12.68 0.78
CA THR A 56 -13.82 11.32 1.23
C THR A 56 -14.51 10.66 0.04
N ILE A 57 -13.73 9.86 -0.70
CA ILE A 57 -14.27 9.11 -1.83
C ILE A 57 -15.38 8.24 -1.26
N ASP A 58 -16.62 8.49 -1.67
CA ASP A 58 -17.73 7.60 -1.36
C ASP A 58 -17.51 6.28 -2.13
N VAL A 59 -16.89 5.32 -1.45
CA VAL A 59 -16.53 4.02 -2.03
C VAL A 59 -17.78 3.28 -2.51
N ALA A 60 -18.89 3.38 -1.79
CA ALA A 60 -20.14 2.72 -2.17
C ALA A 60 -20.72 3.32 -3.47
N ALA A 61 -20.74 4.65 -3.57
CA ALA A 61 -21.17 5.33 -4.79
C ALA A 61 -20.24 5.02 -5.97
N LEU A 62 -18.93 4.96 -5.73
CA LEU A 62 -17.95 4.64 -6.76
C LEU A 62 -18.11 3.20 -7.27
N ILE A 63 -18.30 2.23 -6.37
CA ILE A 63 -18.56 0.84 -6.74
C ILE A 63 -19.87 0.73 -7.53
N ALA A 64 -20.92 1.44 -7.09
CA ALA A 64 -22.20 1.45 -7.79
C ALA A 64 -22.13 2.06 -9.20
N ALA A 65 -21.20 2.98 -9.44
CA ALA A 65 -20.92 3.59 -10.73
C ALA A 65 -19.94 2.78 -11.60
N GLY A 66 -19.44 1.64 -11.11
CA GLY A 66 -18.45 0.81 -11.80
C GLY A 66 -19.00 0.25 -13.14
N ASP A 67 -18.16 0.30 -14.17
CA ASP A 67 -18.45 -0.23 -15.51
C ASP A 67 -17.85 -1.64 -15.68
N ALA A 68 -18.70 -2.64 -15.83
CA ALA A 68 -18.28 -4.02 -16.01
C ALA A 68 -17.51 -4.23 -17.33
N ALA A 69 -17.83 -3.49 -18.40
CA ALA A 69 -17.11 -3.61 -19.68
C ALA A 69 -15.67 -3.05 -19.57
N ALA A 70 -15.51 -1.92 -18.89
CA ALA A 70 -14.18 -1.40 -18.53
C ALA A 70 -13.46 -2.35 -17.56
N GLY A 71 -14.20 -2.97 -16.63
CA GLY A 71 -13.70 -3.95 -15.67
C GLY A 71 -13.11 -5.20 -16.31
N GLU A 72 -13.62 -5.65 -17.45
CA GLU A 72 -13.03 -6.76 -18.23
C GLU A 72 -11.59 -6.43 -18.64
N ALA A 73 -11.33 -5.21 -19.07
CA ALA A 73 -9.99 -4.78 -19.45
C ALA A 73 -9.03 -4.77 -18.24
N VAL A 74 -9.53 -4.33 -17.07
CA VAL A 74 -8.77 -4.37 -15.82
C VAL A 74 -8.51 -5.81 -15.37
N PHE A 75 -9.50 -6.70 -15.49
CA PHE A 75 -9.43 -8.10 -15.10
C PHE A 75 -8.34 -8.88 -15.84
N LYS A 76 -7.90 -8.44 -17.01
CA LYS A 76 -6.76 -9.06 -17.74
C LYS A 76 -5.51 -9.14 -16.86
N LYS A 77 -5.34 -8.21 -15.91
CA LYS A 77 -4.23 -8.24 -14.92
C LYS A 77 -4.40 -9.37 -13.90
N CYS A 78 -5.60 -9.85 -13.68
CA CYS A 78 -5.96 -10.92 -12.75
C CYS A 78 -5.98 -12.30 -13.44
N GLY A 79 -6.33 -12.32 -14.73
CA GLY A 79 -6.58 -13.52 -15.52
C GLY A 79 -5.38 -14.45 -15.70
N ALA A 80 -4.14 -13.96 -15.43
CA ALA A 80 -2.95 -14.80 -15.42
C ALA A 80 -2.96 -15.83 -14.28
N CYS A 81 -3.60 -15.48 -13.15
CA CYS A 81 -3.64 -16.31 -11.95
C CYS A 81 -5.02 -16.84 -11.61
N HIS A 82 -6.07 -16.11 -11.98
CA HIS A 82 -7.45 -16.41 -11.64
C HIS A 82 -8.30 -16.72 -12.88
N LYS A 83 -9.25 -17.64 -12.75
CA LYS A 83 -10.20 -18.01 -13.79
C LYS A 83 -11.63 -17.63 -13.42
N LEU A 84 -12.51 -17.55 -14.42
CA LEU A 84 -13.95 -17.30 -14.25
C LEU A 84 -14.80 -18.49 -14.72
N ASP A 85 -14.17 -19.60 -15.08
CA ASP A 85 -14.81 -20.82 -15.57
C ASP A 85 -15.01 -21.91 -14.50
N GLY A 86 -14.78 -21.55 -13.23
CA GLY A 86 -14.85 -22.47 -12.11
C GLY A 86 -13.59 -23.30 -11.86
N SER A 87 -12.57 -23.17 -12.72
CA SER A 87 -11.30 -23.83 -12.52
C SER A 87 -10.33 -22.96 -11.73
N ASP A 88 -9.54 -23.57 -10.86
CA ASP A 88 -8.49 -22.88 -10.13
C ASP A 88 -7.20 -22.78 -10.96
N GLY A 89 -6.48 -21.69 -10.78
CA GLY A 89 -5.17 -21.48 -11.34
C GLY A 89 -4.09 -21.38 -10.25
N VAL A 90 -3.18 -20.43 -10.38
CA VAL A 90 -2.26 -20.05 -9.29
C VAL A 90 -3.05 -19.47 -8.11
N GLY A 91 -4.13 -18.76 -8.40
CA GLY A 91 -5.14 -18.30 -7.45
C GLY A 91 -6.46 -19.08 -7.61
N PRO A 92 -7.39 -18.94 -6.64
CA PRO A 92 -8.71 -19.56 -6.75
C PRO A 92 -9.51 -18.92 -7.87
N HIS A 93 -10.52 -19.65 -8.38
CA HIS A 93 -11.45 -19.09 -9.34
C HIS A 93 -12.26 -17.92 -8.74
N LEU A 94 -12.62 -16.95 -9.56
CA LEU A 94 -13.28 -15.72 -9.12
C LEU A 94 -14.74 -15.60 -9.62
N ASN A 95 -15.25 -16.54 -10.43
CA ASN A 95 -16.69 -16.56 -10.70
C ASN A 95 -17.45 -16.73 -9.38
N GLY A 96 -18.49 -15.93 -9.16
CA GLY A 96 -19.24 -15.91 -7.91
C GLY A 96 -18.46 -15.48 -6.66
N VAL A 97 -17.36 -14.74 -6.82
CA VAL A 97 -16.56 -14.30 -5.67
C VAL A 97 -17.24 -13.23 -4.84
N VAL A 98 -18.06 -12.38 -5.47
CA VAL A 98 -18.79 -11.33 -4.76
C VAL A 98 -19.77 -11.93 -3.77
N ASN A 99 -19.68 -11.53 -2.52
CA ASN A 99 -20.41 -12.07 -1.37
C ASN A 99 -20.10 -13.53 -1.01
N ARG A 100 -19.08 -14.16 -1.63
CA ARG A 100 -18.61 -15.47 -1.22
C ARG A 100 -17.73 -15.36 0.05
N GLY A 101 -17.80 -16.37 0.93
CA GLY A 101 -16.94 -16.45 2.10
C GLY A 101 -15.44 -16.43 1.74
N LYS A 102 -14.63 -15.73 2.53
CA LYS A 102 -13.17 -15.75 2.35
C LYS A 102 -12.65 -17.17 2.62
N GLY A 103 -11.82 -17.68 1.70
CA GLY A 103 -11.28 -19.04 1.83
C GLY A 103 -12.26 -20.17 1.48
N ALA A 104 -13.42 -19.89 0.89
CA ALA A 104 -14.51 -20.85 0.72
C ALA A 104 -14.37 -21.80 -0.48
N VAL A 105 -13.38 -21.62 -1.38
CA VAL A 105 -13.19 -22.55 -2.51
C VAL A 105 -12.65 -23.88 -1.98
N PRO A 106 -13.40 -25.00 -2.14
CA PRO A 106 -12.98 -26.28 -1.62
C PRO A 106 -11.68 -26.78 -2.25
N GLY A 107 -10.76 -27.27 -1.43
CA GLY A 107 -9.51 -27.86 -1.90
C GLY A 107 -8.42 -26.86 -2.33
N PHE A 108 -8.71 -25.57 -2.38
CA PHE A 108 -7.68 -24.58 -2.70
C PHE A 108 -6.77 -24.29 -1.50
N GLY A 109 -5.46 -24.23 -1.74
CA GLY A 109 -4.43 -24.05 -0.69
C GLY A 109 -4.23 -22.59 -0.29
N TYR A 110 -5.15 -22.01 0.46
CA TYR A 110 -5.10 -20.63 0.93
C TYR A 110 -3.92 -20.34 1.86
N SER A 111 -3.58 -19.06 2.06
CA SER A 111 -2.67 -18.62 3.12
C SER A 111 -3.35 -18.68 4.49
N GLU A 112 -2.56 -18.86 5.55
CA GLU A 112 -3.08 -18.78 6.93
C GLU A 112 -3.73 -17.43 7.22
N ALA A 113 -3.14 -16.34 6.69
CA ALA A 113 -3.70 -15.00 6.82
C ALA A 113 -5.13 -14.89 6.24
N LEU A 114 -5.39 -15.55 5.10
CA LEU A 114 -6.73 -15.54 4.52
C LEU A 114 -7.69 -16.46 5.28
N LEU A 115 -7.22 -17.61 5.73
CA LEU A 115 -8.02 -18.54 6.55
C LEU A 115 -8.41 -17.93 7.90
N ALA A 116 -7.56 -17.09 8.48
CA ALA A 116 -7.89 -16.34 9.70
C ALA A 116 -9.06 -15.36 9.51
N MET A 117 -9.36 -14.96 8.26
CA MET A 117 -10.48 -14.10 7.90
C MET A 117 -11.67 -14.88 7.33
N SER A 118 -11.74 -16.20 7.51
CA SER A 118 -12.77 -17.07 6.91
C SER A 118 -14.20 -16.82 7.46
N ALA A 119 -14.34 -16.12 8.58
CA ALA A 119 -15.64 -15.66 9.07
C ALA A 119 -16.24 -14.51 8.24
N ASP A 120 -15.42 -13.82 7.44
CA ASP A 120 -15.82 -12.70 6.61
C ASP A 120 -16.20 -13.15 5.20
N THR A 121 -16.85 -12.25 4.47
CA THR A 121 -17.19 -12.42 3.05
C THR A 121 -16.44 -11.44 2.17
N TRP A 122 -16.31 -11.77 0.89
CA TRP A 122 -15.80 -10.89 -0.13
C TRP A 122 -16.91 -9.93 -0.59
N THR A 123 -17.31 -8.98 0.27
CA THR A 123 -18.22 -7.92 -0.17
C THR A 123 -17.56 -7.06 -1.26
N PRO A 124 -18.32 -6.32 -2.07
CA PRO A 124 -17.78 -5.37 -3.04
C PRO A 124 -16.71 -4.45 -2.45
N GLU A 125 -16.97 -3.91 -1.25
CA GLU A 125 -16.07 -3.01 -0.53
C GLU A 125 -14.79 -3.73 -0.08
N ASN A 126 -14.92 -4.98 0.41
CA ASN A 126 -13.76 -5.79 0.81
C ASN A 126 -12.88 -6.13 -0.39
N ILE A 127 -13.47 -6.45 -1.54
CA ILE A 127 -12.72 -6.66 -2.79
C ILE A 127 -12.03 -5.38 -3.21
N PHE A 128 -12.77 -4.25 -3.22
CA PHE A 128 -12.24 -2.94 -3.59
C PHE A 128 -11.02 -2.55 -2.74
N ALA A 129 -11.10 -2.71 -1.42
CA ALA A 129 -10.00 -2.43 -0.51
C ALA A 129 -8.83 -3.43 -0.67
N PHE A 130 -9.14 -4.72 -0.83
CA PHE A 130 -8.12 -5.76 -0.99
C PHE A 130 -7.29 -5.57 -2.26
N VAL A 131 -7.93 -5.28 -3.40
CA VAL A 131 -7.23 -5.13 -4.68
C VAL A 131 -6.45 -3.82 -4.79
N GLU A 132 -6.63 -2.86 -3.88
CA GLU A 132 -5.81 -1.66 -3.78
C GLU A 132 -4.37 -2.00 -3.41
N ASN A 133 -4.21 -2.75 -2.32
CA ASN A 133 -2.93 -3.19 -1.79
C ASN A 133 -3.11 -4.53 -1.05
N PRO A 134 -3.04 -5.68 -1.74
CA PRO A 134 -3.30 -6.97 -1.11
C PRO A 134 -2.43 -7.28 0.10
N LYS A 135 -1.14 -6.91 0.05
CA LYS A 135 -0.20 -7.15 1.17
C LYS A 135 -0.46 -6.22 2.36
N GLY A 136 -0.91 -5.00 2.10
CA GLY A 136 -1.30 -4.05 3.15
C GLY A 136 -2.62 -4.46 3.82
N TYR A 137 -3.61 -4.87 3.01
CA TYR A 137 -4.90 -5.33 3.52
C TYR A 137 -4.80 -6.65 4.30
N MET A 138 -3.97 -7.58 3.81
CA MET A 138 -3.82 -8.93 4.37
C MET A 138 -2.32 -9.31 4.44
N PRO A 139 -1.61 -8.88 5.49
CA PRO A 139 -0.23 -9.30 5.70
C PRO A 139 -0.12 -10.83 5.78
N GLY A 140 0.79 -11.42 5.00
CA GLY A 140 0.92 -12.88 4.89
C GLY A 140 0.08 -13.51 3.77
N THR A 141 -0.63 -12.73 2.95
CA THR A 141 -1.27 -13.25 1.74
C THR A 141 -0.25 -13.85 0.78
N LYS A 142 -0.62 -14.96 0.12
CA LYS A 142 0.16 -15.55 -0.98
C LYS A 142 0.01 -14.79 -2.29
N MET A 143 -0.96 -13.87 -2.40
CA MET A 143 -1.20 -13.10 -3.63
C MET A 143 -0.06 -12.11 -3.85
N ALA A 144 0.67 -12.28 -4.95
CA ALA A 144 1.84 -11.46 -5.31
C ALA A 144 1.48 -10.29 -6.24
N PHE A 145 0.25 -9.78 -6.15
CA PHE A 145 -0.22 -8.64 -6.95
C PHE A 145 0.17 -7.32 -6.31
N ALA A 146 0.63 -6.37 -7.12
CA ALA A 146 1.07 -5.05 -6.64
C ALA A 146 -0.09 -4.12 -6.23
N GLY A 147 -1.31 -4.42 -6.70
CA GLY A 147 -2.49 -3.62 -6.45
C GLY A 147 -2.94 -2.75 -7.63
N LEU A 148 -4.13 -2.16 -7.47
CA LEU A 148 -4.74 -1.20 -8.41
C LEU A 148 -4.83 0.17 -7.72
N PRO A 149 -3.93 1.12 -8.04
CA PRO A 149 -3.91 2.42 -7.37
C PRO A 149 -5.10 3.30 -7.73
N LYS A 150 -5.70 3.12 -8.93
CA LYS A 150 -6.82 3.93 -9.39
C LYS A 150 -8.14 3.42 -8.82
N PRO A 151 -8.90 4.27 -8.09
CA PRO A 151 -10.19 3.88 -7.54
C PRO A 151 -11.21 3.43 -8.61
N GLU A 152 -11.21 4.06 -9.78
CA GLU A 152 -12.09 3.72 -10.89
C GLU A 152 -11.80 2.30 -11.42
N ASP A 153 -10.52 1.92 -11.57
CA ASP A 153 -10.14 0.57 -11.98
C ASP A 153 -10.64 -0.47 -10.99
N ARG A 154 -10.58 -0.15 -9.68
CA ARG A 154 -11.08 -1.03 -8.60
C ARG A 154 -12.59 -1.18 -8.67
N ALA A 155 -13.32 -0.09 -8.84
CA ALA A 155 -14.78 -0.12 -8.98
C ALA A 155 -15.21 -0.93 -10.22
N ASN A 156 -14.55 -0.70 -11.35
CA ASN A 156 -14.83 -1.39 -12.60
C ASN A 156 -14.57 -2.90 -12.49
N VAL A 157 -13.46 -3.34 -11.90
CA VAL A 157 -13.20 -4.77 -11.72
C VAL A 157 -14.18 -5.41 -10.74
N VAL A 158 -14.63 -4.71 -9.71
CA VAL A 158 -15.68 -5.20 -8.80
C VAL A 158 -17.00 -5.40 -9.55
N ALA A 159 -17.39 -4.43 -10.40
CA ALA A 159 -18.58 -4.54 -11.24
C ALA A 159 -18.48 -5.71 -12.21
N TYR A 160 -17.31 -5.93 -12.82
CA TYR A 160 -17.07 -7.06 -13.70
C TYR A 160 -17.19 -8.41 -12.97
N LEU A 161 -16.60 -8.52 -11.77
CA LEU A 161 -16.71 -9.73 -10.95
C LEU A 161 -18.16 -9.99 -10.51
N ALA A 162 -18.93 -8.96 -10.20
CA ALA A 162 -20.35 -9.09 -9.86
C ALA A 162 -21.20 -9.58 -11.04
N ALA A 163 -20.80 -9.26 -12.27
CA ALA A 163 -21.44 -9.71 -13.49
C ALA A 163 -21.08 -11.15 -13.88
N ASN A 164 -20.12 -11.78 -13.18
CA ASN A 164 -19.66 -13.15 -13.43
C ASN A 164 -19.91 -14.05 -12.20
N PRO A 165 -21.18 -14.44 -11.94
CA PRO A 165 -21.58 -15.24 -10.80
C PRO A 165 -21.11 -16.70 -10.86
#